data_12f4518fa54b1a00db61413b3d589a93
#
_entry.id   12f4518fa54b1a00db61413b3d589a93
#
_cell.length_a   1.000
_cell.length_b   1.000
_cell.length_c   1.000
_cell.angle_alpha   90.00
_cell.angle_beta   90.00
_cell.angle_gamma   90.00
#
_symmetry.space_group_name_H-M   'P 1'
#
loop_
_entity.id
_entity.type
_entity.pdbx_description
1 polymer ?
#
loop_
_entity_poly.entity_id
_entity_poly.type
_entity_poly.pdbx_seq_one_letter_code
_entity_poly.pdbx_strand_id
1 'polypeptide(L)'
;VREVDIVQALTYALPAEVIFLLIGMDADDVPAIKAGSESRVVFTWGKPTAEQQVALAHDMVDFWQRAAAFVAKRVEEPRDDYTSDLIRLRNGDDAVLSLGEITSVVFGLLLAGHETTTGFLTNAIVQLLRDPARWQALAADPTGIPAAIEELLRLDTSVMAMRRVTTVDVTLGGQHIAAGSNILALIGAANHDPAHFVDPDVYEPTRSDARDHLSFGYGAHYCIGAPLARLEAQIVLRQLVQALPTAHVAPDQTMEYLPNTSFRGARSVRIRW
;
A
#
# COMPACT_ATOMS: atom_id res chain seq x y z
N VAL A 1 1.95 -15.92 28.37
CA VAL A 1 1.68 -14.86 27.38
C VAL A 1 2.74 -14.97 26.31
N ARG A 2 2.34 -15.13 25.05
CA ARG A 2 3.24 -15.06 23.88
C ARG A 2 3.20 -13.64 23.33
N GLU A 3 4.32 -13.20 22.78
CA GLU A 3 4.44 -11.85 22.18
C GLU A 3 5.21 -11.93 20.87
N VAL A 4 4.83 -11.13 19.89
CA VAL A 4 5.52 -11.00 18.61
C VAL A 4 5.38 -9.59 18.07
N ASP A 5 6.38 -9.13 17.32
CA ASP A 5 6.22 -7.96 16.44
C ASP A 5 5.52 -8.41 15.15
N ILE A 6 4.24 -8.03 14.99
CA ILE A 6 3.43 -8.44 13.84
C ILE A 6 3.92 -7.84 12.53
N VAL A 7 4.61 -6.70 12.57
CA VAL A 7 5.19 -6.09 11.37
C VAL A 7 6.30 -6.98 10.84
N GLN A 8 7.26 -7.32 11.69
CA GLN A 8 8.41 -8.14 11.30
C GLN A 8 8.01 -9.59 11.00
N ALA A 9 7.02 -10.12 11.71
CA ALA A 9 6.59 -11.51 11.54
C ALA A 9 5.69 -11.73 10.33
N LEU A 10 4.96 -10.70 9.86
CA LEU A 10 3.93 -10.87 8.84
C LEU A 10 3.83 -9.71 7.86
N THR A 11 3.44 -8.50 8.32
CA THR A 11 2.97 -7.45 7.41
C THR A 11 4.08 -6.83 6.59
N TYR A 12 5.34 -6.93 6.99
CA TYR A 12 6.49 -6.43 6.25
C TYR A 12 6.82 -7.29 5.02
N ALA A 13 6.87 -8.61 5.17
CA ALA A 13 7.31 -9.52 4.11
C ALA A 13 6.17 -9.93 3.16
N LEU A 14 5.00 -10.28 3.72
CA LEU A 14 3.92 -10.91 2.96
C LEU A 14 3.48 -10.13 1.70
N PRO A 15 3.17 -8.82 1.75
CA PRO A 15 2.75 -8.11 0.55
C PRO A 15 3.83 -8.05 -0.53
N ALA A 16 5.11 -8.00 -0.13
CA ALA A 16 6.22 -8.04 -1.07
C ALA A 16 6.31 -9.40 -1.76
N GLU A 17 6.22 -10.49 -1.01
CA GLU A 17 6.19 -11.85 -1.56
C GLU A 17 5.04 -12.01 -2.56
N VAL A 18 3.84 -11.59 -2.21
CA VAL A 18 2.65 -11.71 -3.07
C VAL A 18 2.84 -10.97 -4.39
N ILE A 19 3.19 -9.68 -4.35
CA ILE A 19 3.28 -8.89 -5.59
C ILE A 19 4.49 -9.30 -6.44
N PHE A 20 5.64 -9.65 -5.83
CA PHE A 20 6.84 -10.01 -6.58
C PHE A 20 6.68 -11.36 -7.26
N LEU A 21 6.04 -12.33 -6.60
CA LEU A 21 5.69 -13.61 -7.22
C LEU A 21 4.65 -13.45 -8.34
N LEU A 22 3.65 -12.58 -8.17
CA LEU A 22 2.67 -12.27 -9.22
C LEU A 22 3.34 -11.67 -10.47
N ILE A 23 4.30 -10.77 -10.28
CA ILE A 23 5.10 -10.20 -11.38
C ILE A 23 5.96 -11.28 -12.05
N GLY A 24 6.33 -12.34 -11.32
CA GLY A 24 7.13 -13.47 -11.79
C GLY A 24 8.58 -13.45 -11.27
N MET A 25 8.90 -12.70 -10.24
CA MET A 25 10.24 -12.73 -9.64
C MET A 25 10.49 -14.05 -8.94
N ASP A 26 11.74 -14.47 -8.93
CA ASP A 26 12.14 -15.66 -8.19
C ASP A 26 12.12 -15.35 -6.67
N ALA A 27 11.65 -16.29 -5.86
CA ALA A 27 11.45 -16.08 -4.42
C ALA A 27 12.75 -15.67 -3.68
N ASP A 28 13.89 -16.14 -4.17
CA ASP A 28 15.20 -15.82 -3.59
C ASP A 28 15.59 -14.35 -3.75
N ASP A 29 15.01 -13.64 -4.75
CA ASP A 29 15.28 -12.23 -5.00
C ASP A 29 14.43 -11.28 -4.14
N VAL A 30 13.32 -11.77 -3.58
CA VAL A 30 12.33 -10.98 -2.85
C VAL A 30 12.95 -10.17 -1.69
N PRO A 31 13.79 -10.75 -0.80
CA PRO A 31 14.36 -9.99 0.31
C PRO A 31 15.25 -8.83 -0.14
N ALA A 32 16.06 -9.04 -1.18
CA ALA A 32 16.97 -8.01 -1.69
C ALA A 32 16.22 -6.86 -2.36
N ILE A 33 15.14 -7.18 -3.10
CA ILE A 33 14.28 -6.18 -3.76
C ILE A 33 13.50 -5.40 -2.72
N LYS A 34 12.95 -6.08 -1.71
CA LYS A 34 12.23 -5.44 -0.59
C LYS A 34 13.11 -4.46 0.16
N ALA A 35 14.33 -4.85 0.53
CA ALA A 35 15.27 -3.96 1.21
C ALA A 35 15.62 -2.72 0.39
N GLY A 36 15.74 -2.86 -0.94
CA GLY A 36 16.00 -1.73 -1.86
C GLY A 36 14.80 -0.79 -2.04
N SER A 37 13.60 -1.16 -1.65
CA SER A 37 12.39 -0.36 -1.86
C SER A 37 12.25 0.81 -0.88
N GLU A 38 12.74 0.69 0.35
CA GLU A 38 12.62 1.73 1.39
C GLU A 38 13.30 3.04 0.99
N SER A 39 14.46 2.96 0.33
CA SER A 39 15.20 4.13 -0.17
C SER A 39 14.33 5.04 -1.05
N ARG A 40 13.38 4.47 -1.77
CA ARG A 40 12.52 5.20 -2.72
C ARG A 40 11.35 5.89 -2.05
N VAL A 41 10.81 5.33 -0.99
CA VAL A 41 9.80 6.03 -0.17
C VAL A 41 10.42 7.31 0.40
N VAL A 42 11.67 7.22 0.89
CA VAL A 42 12.40 8.39 1.40
C VAL A 42 12.72 9.38 0.28
N PHE A 43 13.18 8.92 -0.89
CA PHE A 43 13.49 9.78 -2.04
C PHE A 43 12.27 10.54 -2.54
N THR A 44 11.15 9.85 -2.72
CA THR A 44 9.96 10.42 -3.36
C THR A 44 9.11 11.23 -2.37
N TRP A 45 8.98 10.78 -1.12
CA TRP A 45 8.00 11.30 -0.16
C TRP A 45 8.60 11.80 1.14
N GLY A 46 9.88 11.54 1.38
CA GLY A 46 10.62 12.01 2.53
C GLY A 46 11.16 13.43 2.34
N LYS A 47 12.13 13.78 3.18
CA LYS A 47 12.87 15.05 3.12
C LYS A 47 14.38 14.78 3.21
N PRO A 48 14.97 14.08 2.23
CA PRO A 48 16.40 13.79 2.25
C PRO A 48 17.24 15.06 2.06
N THR A 49 18.46 15.08 2.61
CA THR A 49 19.44 16.13 2.33
C THR A 49 19.92 16.04 0.87
N ALA A 50 20.58 17.08 0.35
CA ALA A 50 21.12 17.07 -1.02
C ALA A 50 22.06 15.89 -1.27
N GLU A 51 22.93 15.56 -0.30
CA GLU A 51 23.83 14.41 -0.37
C GLU A 51 23.07 13.08 -0.40
N GLN A 52 22.06 12.93 0.48
CA GLN A 52 21.20 11.75 0.49
C GLN A 52 20.41 11.60 -0.82
N GLN A 53 19.96 12.71 -1.44
CA GLN A 53 19.26 12.66 -2.72
C GLN A 53 20.11 12.04 -3.81
N VAL A 54 21.42 12.34 -3.87
CA VAL A 54 22.33 11.76 -4.86
C VAL A 54 22.46 10.25 -4.66
N ALA A 55 22.69 9.80 -3.41
CA ALA A 55 22.76 8.37 -3.10
C ALA A 55 21.45 7.63 -3.46
N LEU A 56 20.31 8.19 -3.05
CA LEU A 56 18.97 7.63 -3.36
C LEU A 56 18.68 7.62 -4.87
N ALA A 57 19.20 8.59 -5.64
CA ALA A 57 19.06 8.60 -7.08
C ALA A 57 19.86 7.46 -7.74
N HIS A 58 21.04 7.12 -7.24
CA HIS A 58 21.79 5.93 -7.69
C HIS A 58 21.02 4.65 -7.40
N ASP A 59 20.47 4.50 -6.19
CA ASP A 59 19.64 3.36 -5.85
C ASP A 59 18.43 3.21 -6.80
N MET A 60 17.82 4.34 -7.21
CA MET A 60 16.70 4.34 -8.17
C MET A 60 17.13 3.86 -9.56
N VAL A 61 18.31 4.29 -10.02
CA VAL A 61 18.88 3.85 -11.32
C VAL A 61 19.16 2.36 -11.28
N ASP A 62 19.82 1.87 -10.25
CA ASP A 62 20.13 0.44 -10.08
C ASP A 62 18.86 -0.41 -10.06
N PHE A 63 17.83 0.09 -9.41
CA PHE A 63 16.57 -0.64 -9.34
C PHE A 63 15.81 -0.65 -10.68
N TRP A 64 15.86 0.45 -11.44
CA TRP A 64 15.35 0.49 -12.80
C TRP A 64 16.08 -0.52 -13.69
N GLN A 65 17.41 -0.60 -13.59
CA GLN A 65 18.22 -1.55 -14.35
C GLN A 65 17.87 -3.00 -14.01
N ARG A 66 17.59 -3.30 -12.73
CA ARG A 66 17.11 -4.63 -12.31
C ARG A 66 15.73 -4.96 -12.93
N ALA A 67 14.80 -4.02 -12.93
CA ALA A 67 13.50 -4.20 -13.56
C ALA A 67 13.65 -4.43 -15.07
N ALA A 68 14.51 -3.67 -15.76
CA ALA A 68 14.78 -3.82 -17.19
C ALA A 68 15.42 -5.19 -17.53
N ALA A 69 16.41 -5.60 -16.73
CA ALA A 69 17.05 -6.91 -16.90
C ALA A 69 16.06 -8.06 -16.66
N PHE A 70 15.17 -7.92 -15.67
CA PHE A 70 14.11 -8.89 -15.42
C PHE A 70 13.13 -9.00 -16.60
N VAL A 71 12.68 -7.86 -17.15
CA VAL A 71 11.79 -7.86 -18.34
C VAL A 71 12.50 -8.49 -19.54
N ALA A 72 13.78 -8.16 -19.78
CA ALA A 72 14.56 -8.77 -20.86
C ALA A 72 14.63 -10.30 -20.70
N LYS A 73 14.89 -10.79 -19.48
CA LYS A 73 14.87 -12.24 -19.18
C LYS A 73 13.51 -12.88 -19.51
N ARG A 74 12.39 -12.19 -19.23
CA ARG A 74 11.05 -12.70 -19.53
C ARG A 74 10.69 -12.69 -21.02
N VAL A 75 11.33 -11.82 -21.80
CA VAL A 75 11.23 -11.87 -23.27
C VAL A 75 11.85 -13.16 -23.82
N GLU A 76 13.00 -13.57 -23.28
CA GLU A 76 13.71 -14.78 -23.69
C GLU A 76 13.10 -16.05 -23.08
N GLU A 77 12.67 -15.98 -21.82
CA GLU A 77 12.15 -17.10 -21.03
C GLU A 77 10.76 -16.76 -20.46
N PRO A 78 9.69 -16.78 -21.27
CA PRO A 78 8.33 -16.53 -20.79
C PRO A 78 7.88 -17.57 -19.77
N ARG A 79 7.14 -17.12 -18.73
CA ARG A 79 6.55 -17.99 -17.70
C ARG A 79 5.05 -17.69 -17.53
N ASP A 80 4.41 -18.38 -16.63
CA ASP A 80 3.05 -18.09 -16.18
C ASP A 80 3.10 -16.99 -15.10
N ASP A 81 3.30 -15.73 -15.55
CA ASP A 81 3.41 -14.55 -14.69
C ASP A 81 2.91 -13.29 -15.41
N TYR A 82 2.61 -12.25 -14.62
CA TYR A 82 2.07 -10.99 -15.11
C TYR A 82 2.98 -10.29 -16.14
N THR A 83 4.30 -10.32 -15.94
CA THR A 83 5.26 -9.70 -16.87
C THR A 83 5.22 -10.39 -18.21
N SER A 84 5.17 -11.73 -18.24
CA SER A 84 5.04 -12.51 -19.46
C SER A 84 3.69 -12.29 -20.16
N ASP A 85 2.62 -12.04 -19.40
CA ASP A 85 1.32 -11.65 -19.97
C ASP A 85 1.39 -10.30 -20.70
N LEU A 86 2.05 -9.31 -20.13
CA LEU A 86 2.27 -8.01 -20.78
C LEU A 86 3.11 -8.16 -22.06
N ILE A 87 4.15 -9.02 -22.04
CA ILE A 87 4.97 -9.32 -23.21
C ILE A 87 4.14 -10.03 -24.29
N ARG A 88 3.28 -10.97 -23.93
CA ARG A 88 2.33 -11.61 -24.84
C ARG A 88 1.34 -10.62 -25.45
N LEU A 89 0.80 -9.70 -24.64
CA LEU A 89 -0.10 -8.63 -25.10
C LEU A 89 0.58 -7.71 -26.11
N ARG A 90 1.86 -7.38 -25.91
CA ARG A 90 2.67 -6.61 -26.87
C ARG A 90 2.74 -7.29 -28.23
N ASN A 91 2.82 -8.64 -28.28
CA ASN A 91 2.88 -9.46 -29.49
C ASN A 91 3.91 -8.95 -30.54
N GLY A 92 5.06 -8.43 -30.07
CA GLY A 92 6.11 -7.88 -30.92
C GLY A 92 5.85 -6.46 -31.45
N ASP A 93 4.72 -5.83 -31.12
CA ASP A 93 4.33 -4.50 -31.60
C ASP A 93 4.53 -3.44 -30.49
N ASP A 94 5.54 -2.59 -30.64
CA ASP A 94 5.81 -1.47 -29.72
C ASP A 94 4.77 -0.36 -29.77
N ALA A 95 3.91 -0.31 -30.80
CA ALA A 95 2.81 0.63 -30.83
C ALA A 95 1.66 0.23 -29.89
N VAL A 96 1.55 -1.07 -29.57
CA VAL A 96 0.59 -1.57 -28.57
C VAL A 96 1.12 -1.37 -27.15
N LEU A 97 2.36 -1.79 -26.91
CA LEU A 97 3.03 -1.69 -25.60
C LEU A 97 4.54 -1.92 -25.80
N SER A 98 5.35 -0.91 -25.56
CA SER A 98 6.81 -1.02 -25.68
C SER A 98 7.43 -1.77 -24.49
N LEU A 99 8.62 -2.36 -24.69
CA LEU A 99 9.37 -2.97 -23.57
C LEU A 99 9.73 -1.96 -22.49
N GLY A 100 9.92 -0.67 -22.86
CA GLY A 100 10.13 0.42 -21.89
C GLY A 100 8.90 0.66 -21.01
N GLU A 101 7.71 0.63 -21.58
CA GLU A 101 6.44 0.75 -20.84
C GLU A 101 6.22 -0.47 -19.95
N ILE A 102 6.47 -1.70 -20.43
CA ILE A 102 6.44 -2.92 -19.58
C ILE A 102 7.42 -2.78 -18.41
N THR A 103 8.65 -2.30 -18.67
CA THR A 103 9.64 -2.04 -17.61
C THR A 103 9.12 -1.01 -16.61
N SER A 104 8.47 0.05 -17.09
CA SER A 104 7.87 1.09 -16.22
C SER A 104 6.75 0.52 -15.34
N VAL A 105 5.90 -0.36 -15.89
CA VAL A 105 4.85 -1.04 -15.13
C VAL A 105 5.45 -1.94 -14.05
N VAL A 106 6.41 -2.79 -14.42
CA VAL A 106 7.10 -3.69 -13.47
C VAL A 106 7.78 -2.88 -12.37
N PHE A 107 8.57 -1.87 -12.73
CA PHE A 107 9.21 -0.96 -11.79
C PHE A 107 8.21 -0.28 -10.85
N GLY A 108 7.07 0.19 -11.38
CA GLY A 108 6.00 0.79 -10.61
C GLY A 108 5.37 -0.19 -9.61
N LEU A 109 5.08 -1.42 -10.04
CA LEU A 109 4.49 -2.45 -9.19
C LEU A 109 5.44 -2.93 -8.08
N LEU A 110 6.74 -3.03 -8.38
CA LEU A 110 7.77 -3.31 -7.39
C LEU A 110 7.87 -2.26 -6.28
N LEU A 111 7.38 -1.04 -6.54
CA LEU A 111 7.29 0.06 -5.59
C LEU A 111 5.97 0.10 -4.84
N ALA A 112 4.88 0.16 -5.62
CA ALA A 112 3.56 0.49 -5.11
C ALA A 112 2.85 -0.71 -4.48
N GLY A 113 3.24 -1.93 -4.89
CA GLY A 113 2.46 -3.14 -4.60
C GLY A 113 2.63 -3.69 -3.18
N HIS A 114 3.59 -3.21 -2.38
CA HIS A 114 3.83 -3.81 -1.06
C HIS A 114 3.84 -2.81 0.10
N GLU A 115 4.51 -1.66 0.00
CA GLU A 115 4.63 -0.71 1.12
C GLU A 115 3.26 -0.19 1.59
N THR A 116 2.37 0.10 0.65
CA THR A 116 1.02 0.57 0.95
C THR A 116 0.19 -0.49 1.63
N THR A 117 0.29 -1.75 1.18
CA THR A 117 -0.41 -2.89 1.77
C THR A 117 0.18 -3.26 3.14
N THR A 118 1.51 -3.23 3.30
CA THR A 118 2.19 -3.36 4.61
C THR A 118 1.62 -2.36 5.62
N GLY A 119 1.57 -1.08 5.24
CA GLY A 119 1.02 -0.02 6.10
C GLY A 119 -0.46 -0.25 6.41
N PHE A 120 -1.26 -0.61 5.42
CA PHE A 120 -2.69 -0.87 5.61
C PHE A 120 -2.94 -2.07 6.53
N LEU A 121 -2.30 -3.21 6.29
CA LEU A 121 -2.46 -4.39 7.15
C LEU A 121 -2.08 -4.10 8.60
N THR A 122 -0.96 -3.39 8.80
CA THR A 122 -0.50 -2.99 10.13
C THR A 122 -1.53 -2.09 10.82
N ASN A 123 -2.01 -1.04 10.12
CA ASN A 123 -3.00 -0.12 10.66
C ASN A 123 -4.31 -0.84 10.97
N ALA A 124 -4.80 -1.70 10.08
CA ALA A 124 -6.02 -2.47 10.25
C ALA A 124 -5.96 -3.39 11.49
N ILE A 125 -4.86 -4.13 11.65
CA ILE A 125 -4.64 -4.99 12.82
C ILE A 125 -4.63 -4.16 14.09
N VAL A 126 -3.91 -3.02 14.12
CA VAL A 126 -3.86 -2.13 15.27
C VAL A 126 -5.25 -1.57 15.62
N GLN A 127 -6.02 -1.11 14.64
CA GLN A 127 -7.35 -0.56 14.86
C GLN A 127 -8.33 -1.59 15.43
N LEU A 128 -8.25 -2.83 14.96
CA LEU A 128 -9.07 -3.91 15.49
C LEU A 128 -8.65 -4.33 16.91
N LEU A 129 -7.34 -4.43 17.16
CA LEU A 129 -6.81 -4.86 18.46
C LEU A 129 -6.85 -3.79 19.57
N ARG A 130 -7.09 -2.51 19.21
CA ARG A 130 -7.31 -1.43 20.19
C ARG A 130 -8.60 -1.62 20.99
N ASP A 131 -9.57 -2.29 20.39
CA ASP A 131 -10.83 -2.66 21.04
C ASP A 131 -11.01 -4.18 20.91
N PRO A 132 -10.79 -4.94 21.99
CA PRO A 132 -10.93 -6.40 21.98
C PRO A 132 -12.29 -6.90 21.46
N ALA A 133 -13.36 -6.11 21.63
CA ALA A 133 -14.68 -6.49 21.15
C ALA A 133 -14.72 -6.55 19.60
N ARG A 134 -14.03 -5.66 18.91
CA ARG A 134 -13.93 -5.66 17.44
C ARG A 134 -13.24 -6.92 16.92
N TRP A 135 -12.11 -7.28 17.55
CA TRP A 135 -11.36 -8.48 17.18
C TRP A 135 -12.16 -9.76 17.44
N GLN A 136 -12.78 -9.86 18.62
CA GLN A 136 -13.60 -11.00 19.02
C GLN A 136 -14.84 -11.16 18.15
N ALA A 137 -15.48 -10.06 17.73
CA ALA A 137 -16.62 -10.09 16.82
C ALA A 137 -16.23 -10.73 15.47
N LEU A 138 -15.08 -10.36 14.89
CA LEU A 138 -14.58 -10.96 13.65
C LEU A 138 -14.08 -12.41 13.85
N ALA A 139 -13.60 -12.76 15.03
CA ALA A 139 -13.23 -14.14 15.34
C ALA A 139 -14.48 -15.03 15.46
N ALA A 140 -15.58 -14.51 16.02
CA ALA A 140 -16.85 -15.21 16.14
C ALA A 140 -17.60 -15.33 14.81
N ASP A 141 -17.55 -14.28 13.98
CA ASP A 141 -18.15 -14.25 12.64
C ASP A 141 -17.22 -13.64 11.59
N PRO A 142 -16.38 -14.44 10.94
CA PRO A 142 -15.48 -13.98 9.89
C PRO A 142 -16.17 -13.49 8.61
N THR A 143 -17.49 -13.66 8.47
CA THR A 143 -18.23 -13.14 7.30
C THR A 143 -18.27 -11.61 7.27
N GLY A 144 -18.08 -10.95 8.41
CA GLY A 144 -17.96 -9.50 8.54
C GLY A 144 -16.61 -8.90 8.04
N ILE A 145 -15.60 -9.73 7.79
CA ILE A 145 -14.26 -9.25 7.40
C ILE A 145 -14.27 -8.34 6.15
N PRO A 146 -14.97 -8.65 5.05
CA PRO A 146 -14.98 -7.78 3.89
C PRO A 146 -15.49 -6.35 4.18
N ALA A 147 -16.55 -6.23 4.99
CA ALA A 147 -17.10 -4.94 5.40
C ALA A 147 -16.15 -4.20 6.35
N ALA A 148 -15.56 -4.91 7.31
CA ALA A 148 -14.54 -4.36 8.19
C ALA A 148 -13.34 -3.78 7.43
N ILE A 149 -12.90 -4.43 6.34
CA ILE A 149 -11.78 -3.96 5.51
C ILE A 149 -12.11 -2.63 4.83
N GLU A 150 -13.29 -2.45 4.25
CA GLU A 150 -13.65 -1.17 3.62
C GLU A 150 -13.67 -0.04 4.67
N GLU A 151 -14.23 -0.29 5.85
CA GLU A 151 -14.23 0.69 6.92
C GLU A 151 -12.82 0.97 7.48
N LEU A 152 -11.97 -0.03 7.59
CA LEU A 152 -10.57 0.14 8.01
C LEU A 152 -9.75 0.90 6.97
N LEU A 153 -9.99 0.69 5.67
CA LEU A 153 -9.41 1.48 4.58
C LEU A 153 -9.83 2.94 4.69
N ARG A 154 -11.09 3.22 5.03
CA ARG A 154 -11.56 4.57 5.26
C ARG A 154 -10.92 5.19 6.51
N LEU A 155 -11.02 4.52 7.64
CA LEU A 155 -10.68 5.05 8.96
C LEU A 155 -9.18 5.24 9.19
N ASP A 156 -8.32 4.34 8.68
CA ASP A 156 -6.87 4.41 8.90
C ASP A 156 -6.10 3.99 7.64
N THR A 157 -6.31 4.77 6.57
CA THR A 157 -5.64 4.52 5.29
C THR A 157 -4.12 4.60 5.42
N SER A 158 -3.41 3.75 4.70
CA SER A 158 -1.94 3.83 4.62
C SER A 158 -1.45 4.95 3.70
N VAL A 159 -2.29 5.43 2.79
CA VAL A 159 -1.96 6.56 1.90
C VAL A 159 -2.68 7.81 2.38
N MET A 160 -1.98 8.64 3.14
CA MET A 160 -2.55 9.82 3.80
C MET A 160 -2.69 11.01 2.86
N ALA A 161 -1.77 11.16 1.90
CA ALA A 161 -1.75 12.31 1.01
C ALA A 161 -1.03 12.01 -0.31
N MET A 162 -1.46 12.68 -1.39
CA MET A 162 -0.85 12.59 -2.71
C MET A 162 -0.61 13.97 -3.31
N ARG A 163 0.59 14.16 -3.90
CA ARG A 163 0.93 15.41 -4.60
C ARG A 163 0.24 15.50 -5.95
N ARG A 164 -0.12 16.71 -6.33
CA ARG A 164 -0.61 17.09 -7.67
C ARG A 164 0.01 18.40 -8.09
N VAL A 165 0.09 18.62 -9.38
CA VAL A 165 0.46 19.92 -9.96
C VAL A 165 -0.68 20.36 -10.88
N THR A 166 -1.14 21.59 -10.71
CA THR A 166 -2.17 22.15 -11.60
C THR A 166 -1.59 22.40 -13.00
N THR A 167 -2.25 21.95 -14.03
CA THR A 167 -1.86 22.21 -15.44
C THR A 167 -2.51 23.47 -16.02
N VAL A 168 -3.59 23.93 -15.38
CA VAL A 168 -4.33 25.14 -15.71
C VAL A 168 -4.75 25.84 -14.43
N ASP A 169 -5.17 27.10 -14.53
CA ASP A 169 -5.81 27.80 -13.43
C ASP A 169 -7.09 27.09 -13.02
N VAL A 170 -7.31 26.86 -11.74
CA VAL A 170 -8.50 26.21 -11.19
C VAL A 170 -9.04 26.98 -9.99
N THR A 171 -10.33 26.84 -9.72
CA THR A 171 -10.96 27.34 -8.50
C THR A 171 -11.49 26.17 -7.69
N LEU A 172 -11.01 25.98 -6.48
CA LEU A 172 -11.45 24.93 -5.55
C LEU A 172 -11.93 25.58 -4.25
N GLY A 173 -13.15 25.25 -3.81
CA GLY A 173 -13.71 25.82 -2.59
C GLY A 173 -13.73 27.37 -2.58
N GLY A 174 -13.91 28.01 -3.72
CA GLY A 174 -13.87 29.47 -3.87
C GLY A 174 -12.45 30.07 -3.91
N GLN A 175 -11.39 29.27 -3.77
CA GLN A 175 -9.99 29.71 -3.85
C GLN A 175 -9.42 29.53 -5.24
N HIS A 176 -8.83 30.59 -5.80
CA HIS A 176 -8.10 30.54 -7.05
C HIS A 176 -6.73 29.90 -6.85
N ILE A 177 -6.38 28.92 -7.69
CA ILE A 177 -5.11 28.23 -7.71
C ILE A 177 -4.54 28.34 -9.12
N ALA A 178 -3.39 28.99 -9.25
CA ALA A 178 -2.75 29.21 -10.54
C ALA A 178 -2.19 27.89 -11.13
N ALA A 179 -2.07 27.85 -12.45
CA ALA A 179 -1.33 26.78 -13.14
C ALA A 179 0.12 26.66 -12.61
N GLY A 180 0.63 25.43 -12.55
CA GLY A 180 1.96 25.12 -11.99
C GLY A 180 2.03 25.06 -10.46
N SER A 181 0.90 25.27 -9.76
CA SER A 181 0.87 25.17 -8.29
C SER A 181 0.97 23.73 -7.81
N ASN A 182 1.76 23.51 -6.73
CA ASN A 182 1.80 22.23 -6.04
C ASN A 182 0.62 22.11 -5.07
N ILE A 183 -0.14 21.06 -5.18
CA ILE A 183 -1.27 20.72 -4.31
C ILE A 183 -0.96 19.43 -3.57
N LEU A 184 -1.30 19.35 -2.30
CA LEU A 184 -1.32 18.13 -1.53
C LEU A 184 -2.78 17.72 -1.29
N ALA A 185 -3.24 16.66 -1.97
CA ALA A 185 -4.55 16.08 -1.75
C ALA A 185 -4.50 15.22 -0.48
N LEU A 186 -5.22 15.62 0.57
CA LEU A 186 -5.23 14.96 1.86
C LEU A 186 -6.29 13.85 1.88
N ILE A 187 -5.91 12.65 1.45
CA ILE A 187 -6.80 11.48 1.35
C ILE A 187 -7.33 11.07 2.72
N GLY A 188 -6.44 11.03 3.73
CA GLY A 188 -6.85 10.71 5.10
C GLY A 188 -7.89 11.68 5.64
N ALA A 189 -7.77 12.99 5.35
CA ALA A 189 -8.76 13.98 5.76
C ALA A 189 -10.09 13.83 4.99
N ALA A 190 -10.02 13.56 3.68
CA ALA A 190 -11.22 13.34 2.88
C ALA A 190 -12.03 12.12 3.36
N ASN A 191 -11.36 11.06 3.81
CA ASN A 191 -12.02 9.89 4.39
C ASN A 191 -12.68 10.15 5.75
N HIS A 192 -12.41 11.31 6.35
CA HIS A 192 -12.98 11.77 7.62
C HIS A 192 -13.82 13.05 7.45
N ASP A 193 -14.22 13.38 6.22
CA ASP A 193 -15.04 14.57 5.98
C ASP A 193 -16.46 14.36 6.54
N PRO A 194 -16.88 15.14 7.57
CA PRO A 194 -18.21 15.01 8.13
C PRO A 194 -19.34 15.47 7.20
N ALA A 195 -19.01 16.16 6.10
CA ALA A 195 -19.98 16.48 5.06
C ALA A 195 -20.33 15.25 4.19
N HIS A 196 -19.50 14.19 4.21
CA HIS A 196 -19.71 12.97 3.46
C HIS A 196 -19.99 11.77 4.36
N PHE A 197 -19.25 11.61 5.46
CA PHE A 197 -19.35 10.47 6.37
C PHE A 197 -19.95 10.90 7.71
N VAL A 198 -21.05 10.29 8.13
CA VAL A 198 -21.64 10.52 9.46
C VAL A 198 -20.71 9.88 10.51
N ASP A 199 -20.42 10.62 11.59
CA ASP A 199 -19.51 10.19 12.66
C ASP A 199 -18.19 9.60 12.10
N PRO A 200 -17.41 10.41 11.36
CA PRO A 200 -16.32 9.92 10.54
C PRO A 200 -15.17 9.28 11.32
N ASP A 201 -15.03 9.60 12.60
CA ASP A 201 -13.99 9.06 13.48
C ASP A 201 -14.38 7.75 14.18
N VAL A 202 -15.64 7.31 14.00
CA VAL A 202 -16.16 6.07 14.59
C VAL A 202 -15.95 4.91 13.62
N TYR A 203 -15.40 3.80 14.14
CA TYR A 203 -15.35 2.54 13.41
C TYR A 203 -16.74 1.92 13.34
N GLU A 204 -17.33 1.88 12.16
CA GLU A 204 -18.65 1.33 11.89
C GLU A 204 -18.62 0.46 10.63
N PRO A 205 -18.32 -0.85 10.75
CA PRO A 205 -18.15 -1.72 9.60
C PRO A 205 -19.45 -1.98 8.80
N THR A 206 -20.60 -1.63 9.36
CA THR A 206 -21.91 -1.77 8.69
C THR A 206 -22.36 -0.51 7.95
N ARG A 207 -21.52 0.55 7.96
CA ARG A 207 -21.85 1.79 7.25
C ARG A 207 -21.99 1.54 5.74
N SER A 208 -23.04 2.08 5.13
CA SER A 208 -23.36 1.86 3.72
C SER A 208 -22.41 2.57 2.75
N ASP A 209 -21.77 3.65 3.21
CA ASP A 209 -20.87 4.53 2.46
C ASP A 209 -19.37 4.22 2.68
N ALA A 210 -19.02 3.13 3.37
CA ALA A 210 -17.63 2.77 3.63
C ALA A 210 -16.79 2.70 2.34
N ARG A 211 -17.38 2.28 1.21
CA ARG A 211 -16.70 2.14 -0.07
C ARG A 211 -16.44 3.46 -0.81
N ASP A 212 -17.00 4.56 -0.33
CA ASP A 212 -16.80 5.88 -0.92
C ASP A 212 -15.43 6.50 -0.53
N HIS A 213 -14.67 5.78 0.29
CA HIS A 213 -13.33 6.20 0.70
C HIS A 213 -12.39 6.40 -0.50
N LEU A 214 -11.45 7.35 -0.38
CA LEU A 214 -10.46 7.66 -1.41
C LEU A 214 -9.11 6.94 -1.24
N SER A 215 -9.02 5.90 -0.42
CA SER A 215 -7.76 5.20 -0.10
C SER A 215 -7.11 4.54 -1.32
N PHE A 216 -7.89 4.21 -2.33
CA PHE A 216 -7.41 3.72 -3.63
C PHE A 216 -7.42 4.80 -4.73
N GLY A 217 -7.63 6.06 -4.36
CA GLY A 217 -7.75 7.17 -5.31
C GLY A 217 -9.08 7.20 -6.07
N TYR A 218 -9.10 7.95 -7.16
CA TYR A 218 -10.29 8.13 -8.01
C TYR A 218 -9.89 8.44 -9.46
N GLY A 219 -10.76 8.10 -10.43
CA GLY A 219 -10.59 8.42 -11.86
C GLY A 219 -9.58 7.51 -12.56
N ALA A 220 -8.86 8.04 -13.56
CA ALA A 220 -7.96 7.28 -14.44
C ALA A 220 -6.79 6.62 -13.69
N HIS A 221 -6.41 7.15 -12.52
CA HIS A 221 -5.37 6.60 -11.65
C HIS A 221 -5.92 5.78 -10.47
N TYR A 222 -7.18 5.34 -10.52
CA TYR A 222 -7.69 4.41 -9.51
C TYR A 222 -6.75 3.20 -9.39
N CYS A 223 -6.46 2.78 -8.17
CA CYS A 223 -5.46 1.77 -7.87
C CYS A 223 -5.76 0.44 -8.59
N ILE A 224 -4.85 0.02 -9.47
CA ILE A 224 -4.96 -1.27 -10.16
C ILE A 224 -4.85 -2.45 -9.19
N GLY A 225 -4.10 -2.28 -8.07
CA GLY A 225 -3.91 -3.29 -7.03
C GLY A 225 -5.04 -3.38 -6.00
N ALA A 226 -6.10 -2.55 -6.11
CA ALA A 226 -7.18 -2.51 -5.12
C ALA A 226 -7.86 -3.88 -4.88
N PRO A 227 -8.12 -4.73 -5.89
CA PRO A 227 -8.64 -6.06 -5.67
C PRO A 227 -7.67 -6.97 -4.91
N LEU A 228 -6.37 -6.91 -5.25
CA LEU A 228 -5.32 -7.72 -4.62
C LEU A 228 -5.15 -7.32 -3.15
N ALA A 229 -5.03 -6.03 -2.85
CA ALA A 229 -4.88 -5.54 -1.48
C ALA A 229 -6.08 -5.94 -0.58
N ARG A 230 -7.30 -5.89 -1.12
CA ARG A 230 -8.49 -6.37 -0.41
C ARG A 230 -8.45 -7.87 -0.16
N LEU A 231 -8.03 -8.66 -1.14
CA LEU A 231 -7.91 -10.11 -1.02
C LEU A 231 -6.86 -10.50 0.02
N GLU A 232 -5.68 -9.88 -0.02
CA GLU A 232 -4.63 -10.08 0.96
C GLU A 232 -5.14 -9.77 2.37
N ALA A 233 -5.78 -8.63 2.57
CA ALA A 233 -6.33 -8.23 3.85
C ALA A 233 -7.40 -9.21 4.36
N GLN A 234 -8.27 -9.71 3.48
CA GLN A 234 -9.29 -10.71 3.85
C GLN A 234 -8.65 -12.02 4.31
N ILE A 235 -7.65 -12.50 3.60
CA ILE A 235 -6.94 -13.75 3.95
C ILE A 235 -6.20 -13.56 5.28
N VAL A 236 -5.42 -12.48 5.41
CA VAL A 236 -4.64 -12.20 6.61
C VAL A 236 -5.53 -12.07 7.84
N LEU A 237 -6.56 -11.23 7.79
CA LEU A 237 -7.44 -11.04 8.94
C LEU A 237 -8.17 -12.33 9.30
N ARG A 238 -8.67 -13.09 8.32
CA ARG A 238 -9.35 -14.38 8.57
C ARG A 238 -8.43 -15.37 9.29
N GLN A 239 -7.19 -15.51 8.84
CA GLN A 239 -6.23 -16.41 9.47
C GLN A 239 -5.84 -15.94 10.88
N LEU A 240 -5.61 -14.64 11.05
CA LEU A 240 -5.20 -14.08 12.34
C LEU A 240 -6.30 -14.17 13.39
N VAL A 241 -7.55 -13.83 13.08
CA VAL A 241 -8.64 -13.89 14.08
C VAL A 241 -8.92 -15.32 14.51
N GLN A 242 -8.72 -16.31 13.62
CA GLN A 242 -8.87 -17.74 13.96
C GLN A 242 -7.69 -18.27 14.78
N ALA A 243 -6.46 -17.91 14.41
CA ALA A 243 -5.26 -18.40 15.08
C ALA A 243 -5.01 -17.73 16.44
N LEU A 244 -5.39 -16.46 16.57
CA LEU A 244 -5.09 -15.60 17.72
C LEU A 244 -6.36 -14.87 18.23
N PRO A 245 -7.41 -15.58 18.63
CA PRO A 245 -8.71 -14.98 18.98
C PRO A 245 -8.65 -14.07 20.22
N THR A 246 -7.61 -14.17 21.04
CA THR A 246 -7.40 -13.38 22.26
C THR A 246 -6.31 -12.32 22.09
N ALA A 247 -5.85 -12.08 20.85
CA ALA A 247 -4.79 -11.11 20.59
C ALA A 247 -5.19 -9.69 21.04
N HIS A 248 -4.20 -8.96 21.49
CA HIS A 248 -4.32 -7.53 21.86
C HIS A 248 -2.98 -6.82 21.63
N VAL A 249 -3.02 -5.52 21.46
CA VAL A 249 -1.80 -4.70 21.36
C VAL A 249 -1.07 -4.78 22.70
N ALA A 250 0.24 -5.08 22.68
CA ALA A 250 1.03 -5.09 23.89
C ALA A 250 0.98 -3.70 24.57
N PRO A 251 0.70 -3.63 25.88
CA PRO A 251 0.81 -2.36 26.60
C PRO A 251 2.27 -1.86 26.56
N ASP A 252 2.49 -0.63 26.94
CA ASP A 252 3.83 -0.04 27.12
C ASP A 252 4.71 -0.05 25.86
N GLN A 253 4.09 0.22 24.68
CA GLN A 253 4.83 0.49 23.47
C GLN A 253 4.46 1.84 22.86
N THR A 254 5.45 2.52 22.30
CA THR A 254 5.28 3.69 21.45
C THR A 254 5.44 3.26 20.01
N MET A 255 4.45 3.56 19.18
CA MET A 255 4.53 3.25 17.74
C MET A 255 5.34 4.32 17.03
N GLU A 256 6.37 3.89 16.31
CA GLU A 256 7.17 4.74 15.44
C GLU A 256 6.70 4.60 14.00
N TYR A 257 6.68 5.71 13.27
CA TYR A 257 6.26 5.79 11.87
C TYR A 257 7.40 6.29 11.00
N LEU A 258 7.39 5.92 9.72
CA LEU A 258 8.33 6.48 8.75
C LEU A 258 8.05 7.99 8.57
N PRO A 259 9.08 8.85 8.68
CA PRO A 259 8.93 10.29 8.52
C PRO A 259 8.75 10.67 7.05
N ASN A 260 7.52 10.69 6.58
CA ASN A 260 7.14 11.13 5.24
C ASN A 260 5.74 11.77 5.24
N THR A 261 5.37 12.43 4.14
CA THR A 261 4.09 13.18 4.05
C THR A 261 2.95 12.35 3.48
N SER A 262 3.20 11.17 2.96
CA SER A 262 2.21 10.44 2.14
C SER A 262 1.82 9.10 2.71
N PHE A 263 2.74 8.36 3.30
CA PHE A 263 2.47 6.99 3.77
C PHE A 263 2.48 6.90 5.28
N ARG A 264 1.57 6.11 5.82
CA ARG A 264 1.42 5.87 7.25
C ARG A 264 1.32 4.37 7.51
N GLY A 265 2.25 3.86 8.29
CA GLY A 265 2.30 2.51 8.84
C GLY A 265 3.32 2.48 9.97
N ALA A 266 3.02 1.79 11.05
CA ALA A 266 3.97 1.63 12.14
C ALA A 266 5.11 0.68 11.72
N ARG A 267 6.34 1.00 12.15
CA ARG A 267 7.54 0.19 11.86
C ARG A 267 7.64 -1.08 12.70
N SER A 268 6.98 -1.08 13.84
CA SER A 268 6.96 -2.17 14.81
C SER A 268 5.67 -2.10 15.61
N VAL A 269 5.01 -3.22 15.78
CA VAL A 269 3.81 -3.37 16.62
C VAL A 269 3.88 -4.70 17.34
N ARG A 270 4.06 -4.66 18.64
CA ARG A 270 4.03 -5.85 19.47
C ARG A 270 2.60 -6.22 19.83
N ILE A 271 2.23 -7.44 19.57
CA ILE A 271 0.95 -8.04 19.98
C ILE A 271 1.18 -9.20 20.94
N ARG A 272 0.21 -9.43 21.82
CA ARG A 272 0.19 -10.53 22.80
C ARG A 272 -1.06 -11.37 22.67
N TRP A 273 -0.95 -12.69 23.03
CA TRP A 273 -2.10 -13.60 23.08
C TRP A 273 -1.92 -14.73 24.08
#